data_95197afeb5ef94011b6831ca89d01d34
#
_entry.id   95197afeb5ef94011b6831ca89d01d34
#
_cell.length_a   1.000
_cell.length_b   1.000
_cell.length_c   1.000
_cell.angle_alpha   90.00
_cell.angle_beta   90.00
_cell.angle_gamma   90.00
#
_symmetry.space_group_name_H-M   'P 1'
#
loop_
_entity.id
_entity.type
_entity.pdbx_description
1 polymer ?
#
loop_
_entity_poly.entity_id
_entity_poly.type
_entity_poly.pdbx_seq_one_letter_code
_entity_poly.pdbx_strand_id
1 'polypeptide(L)'
;MFEKFGFAFLLITAAAFADSQGKVQPDPTDPKKVCQGFKPHELCFETPRDEIARVEYLSEPFYAVILKTTQPCAVTEKERLQAQALFPRSKVFSMRFQCDEKIEENITYTNVDVKFGFLAVHAGTTQEEARKRLAEVSATGRFPGANIRKMQAKLVYP
;
A
#
# COMPACT_ATOMS: atom_id res chain seq x y z
N MET A 1 -3.33 -36.04 59.10
CA MET A 1 -2.92 -36.37 57.69
C MET A 1 -3.62 -35.37 56.77
N PHE A 2 -2.89 -34.36 56.34
CA PHE A 2 -3.40 -33.36 55.38
C PHE A 2 -2.60 -33.52 54.09
N GLU A 3 -3.27 -34.03 53.08
CA GLU A 3 -2.73 -34.10 51.71
C GLU A 3 -2.82 -32.72 51.05
N LYS A 4 -1.66 -32.21 50.64
CA LYS A 4 -1.58 -30.96 49.86
C LYS A 4 -1.72 -31.30 48.37
N PHE A 5 -2.86 -30.96 47.78
CA PHE A 5 -3.04 -30.95 46.35
C PHE A 5 -2.31 -29.71 45.74
N GLY A 6 -1.20 -29.96 45.04
CA GLY A 6 -0.53 -28.93 44.27
C GLY A 6 -1.21 -28.74 42.91
N PHE A 7 -1.82 -27.58 42.73
CA PHE A 7 -2.33 -27.14 41.39
C PHE A 7 -1.15 -26.68 40.54
N ALA A 8 -0.80 -27.45 39.53
CA ALA A 8 0.12 -27.04 38.53
C ALA A 8 -0.59 -26.11 37.53
N PHE A 9 -0.25 -24.82 37.56
CA PHE A 9 -0.69 -23.85 36.56
C PHE A 9 0.11 -24.07 35.26
N LEU A 10 -0.54 -24.61 34.22
CA LEU A 10 0.01 -24.70 32.87
C LEU A 10 -0.10 -23.30 32.23
N LEU A 11 1.01 -22.58 32.17
CA LEU A 11 1.12 -21.34 31.41
C LEU A 11 1.17 -21.69 29.90
N ILE A 12 0.03 -21.54 29.23
CA ILE A 12 -0.05 -21.60 27.78
C ILE A 12 0.50 -20.26 27.26
N THR A 13 1.75 -20.25 26.84
CA THR A 13 2.32 -19.12 26.07
C THR A 13 1.71 -19.13 24.66
N ALA A 14 0.76 -18.26 24.42
CA ALA A 14 0.29 -17.97 23.07
C ALA A 14 1.46 -17.31 22.29
N ALA A 15 2.07 -18.08 21.40
CA ALA A 15 3.01 -17.54 20.43
C ALA A 15 2.21 -16.60 19.50
N ALA A 16 2.36 -15.30 19.69
CA ALA A 16 1.89 -14.31 18.74
C ALA A 16 2.69 -14.50 17.44
N PHE A 17 2.05 -15.04 16.42
CA PHE A 17 2.60 -14.99 15.07
C PHE A 17 2.62 -13.51 14.67
N ALA A 18 3.79 -12.89 14.77
CA ALA A 18 4.05 -11.60 14.18
C ALA A 18 3.93 -11.80 12.66
N ASP A 19 2.81 -11.36 12.10
CA ASP A 19 2.63 -11.25 10.66
C ASP A 19 3.69 -10.24 10.18
N SER A 20 4.71 -10.72 9.46
CA SER A 20 5.79 -9.86 8.96
C SER A 20 5.23 -9.00 7.83
N GLN A 21 4.67 -7.85 8.19
CA GLN A 21 4.16 -6.85 7.25
C GLN A 21 5.35 -6.09 6.67
N GLY A 22 5.46 -6.05 5.35
CA GLY A 22 6.51 -5.31 4.67
C GLY A 22 6.30 -3.79 4.78
N LYS A 23 7.34 -3.07 5.18
CA LYS A 23 7.30 -1.62 5.33
C LYS A 23 7.16 -0.93 3.98
N VAL A 24 6.20 -0.01 3.88
CA VAL A 24 6.06 0.83 2.70
C VAL A 24 7.24 1.80 2.63
N GLN A 25 7.96 1.78 1.52
CA GLN A 25 9.04 2.71 1.22
C GLN A 25 8.58 3.67 0.13
N PRO A 26 7.94 4.80 0.49
CA PRO A 26 7.71 5.84 -0.47
C PRO A 26 9.07 6.39 -0.88
N ASP A 27 9.30 6.59 -2.18
CA ASP A 27 10.49 7.28 -2.62
C ASP A 27 10.29 8.81 -2.48
N PRO A 28 10.78 9.43 -1.41
CA PRO A 28 10.51 10.84 -1.15
C PRO A 28 11.42 11.77 -1.97
N THR A 29 12.50 11.23 -2.56
CA THR A 29 13.56 12.05 -3.15
C THR A 29 13.61 11.97 -4.66
N ASP A 30 13.23 10.84 -5.24
CA ASP A 30 13.22 10.65 -6.68
C ASP A 30 11.96 9.90 -7.14
N PRO A 31 10.93 10.62 -7.63
CA PRO A 31 9.70 10.01 -8.11
C PRO A 31 9.89 9.13 -9.35
N LYS A 32 11.06 9.15 -9.98
CA LYS A 32 11.43 8.29 -11.11
C LYS A 32 12.10 6.99 -10.65
N LYS A 33 12.55 6.95 -9.41
CA LYS A 33 13.20 5.75 -8.88
C LYS A 33 12.19 4.63 -8.72
N VAL A 34 12.50 3.52 -9.33
CA VAL A 34 11.73 2.27 -9.24
C VAL A 34 12.48 1.33 -8.32
N CYS A 35 11.81 0.80 -7.31
CA CYS A 35 12.41 -0.22 -6.46
C CYS A 35 12.56 -1.53 -7.23
N GLN A 36 13.58 -2.29 -6.89
CA GLN A 36 13.81 -3.59 -7.54
C GLN A 36 12.57 -4.49 -7.38
N GLY A 37 12.09 -5.04 -8.48
CA GLY A 37 10.88 -5.89 -8.51
C GLY A 37 9.55 -5.15 -8.58
N PHE A 38 9.57 -3.79 -8.60
CA PHE A 38 8.37 -2.98 -8.70
C PHE A 38 8.32 -2.19 -10.00
N LYS A 39 7.13 -1.82 -10.44
CA LYS A 39 6.92 -0.98 -11.63
C LYS A 39 6.81 0.50 -11.26
N PRO A 40 7.00 1.44 -12.20
CA PRO A 40 6.96 2.88 -11.92
C PRO A 40 5.67 3.37 -11.26
N HIS A 41 4.55 2.73 -11.56
CA HIS A 41 3.23 3.08 -11.03
C HIS A 41 2.90 2.39 -9.70
N GLU A 42 3.77 1.53 -9.20
CA GLU A 42 3.56 0.79 -7.96
C GLU A 42 4.23 1.49 -6.77
N LEU A 43 3.66 1.28 -5.60
CA LEU A 43 4.23 1.70 -4.34
C LEU A 43 5.20 0.62 -3.84
N CYS A 44 6.44 1.00 -3.56
CA CYS A 44 7.45 0.07 -3.04
C CYS A 44 7.15 -0.31 -1.58
N PHE A 45 7.39 -1.56 -1.23
CA PHE A 45 7.43 -2.04 0.15
C PHE A 45 8.40 -3.21 0.30
N GLU A 46 8.84 -3.46 1.51
CA GLU A 46 9.75 -4.56 1.77
C GLU A 46 9.01 -5.90 1.65
N THR A 47 9.57 -6.81 0.87
CA THR A 47 9.10 -8.19 0.79
C THR A 47 10.08 -9.10 1.51
N PRO A 48 9.64 -10.13 2.22
CA PRO A 48 10.53 -11.13 2.80
C PRO A 48 11.37 -11.78 1.69
N ARG A 49 12.69 -11.83 1.89
CA ARG A 49 13.62 -12.31 0.84
C ARG A 49 13.72 -13.83 0.74
N ASP A 50 13.31 -14.55 1.77
CA ASP A 50 13.71 -15.95 1.94
C ASP A 50 12.55 -16.97 2.06
N GLU A 51 11.31 -16.57 1.94
CA GLU A 51 10.18 -17.50 2.07
C GLU A 51 9.39 -17.63 0.76
N ILE A 52 9.71 -18.65 0.00
CA ILE A 52 9.02 -19.06 -1.26
C ILE A 52 7.58 -19.61 -1.01
N ALA A 53 7.10 -19.64 0.21
CA ALA A 53 5.92 -20.41 0.59
C ALA A 53 4.62 -19.61 0.74
N ARG A 54 4.61 -18.31 0.52
CA ARG A 54 3.37 -17.52 0.68
C ARG A 54 2.89 -16.97 -0.66
N VAL A 55 1.62 -17.24 -0.93
CA VAL A 55 0.92 -16.75 -2.12
C VAL A 55 0.65 -15.24 -2.05
N GLU A 56 0.64 -14.65 -0.85
CA GLU A 56 0.27 -13.25 -0.63
C GLU A 56 1.13 -12.59 0.46
N TYR A 57 1.58 -11.35 0.19
CA TYR A 57 2.25 -10.49 1.17
C TYR A 57 1.51 -9.17 1.30
N LEU A 58 1.34 -8.70 2.53
CA LEU A 58 0.76 -7.40 2.84
C LEU A 58 1.84 -6.45 3.35
N SER A 59 1.81 -5.22 2.88
CA SER A 59 2.59 -4.14 3.47
C SER A 59 2.05 -3.73 4.84
N GLU A 60 2.83 -2.97 5.62
CA GLU A 60 2.27 -2.22 6.74
C GLU A 60 1.12 -1.31 6.26
N PRO A 61 0.12 -1.04 7.13
CA PRO A 61 -0.94 -0.09 6.81
C PRO A 61 -0.37 1.32 6.59
N PHE A 62 -0.84 1.97 5.54
CA PHE A 62 -0.51 3.36 5.22
C PHE A 62 -1.77 4.12 4.82
N TYR A 63 -1.65 5.44 4.72
CA TYR A 63 -2.69 6.30 4.17
C TYR A 63 -2.31 6.76 2.77
N ALA A 64 -3.32 6.86 1.92
CA ALA A 64 -3.24 7.48 0.62
C ALA A 64 -4.36 8.51 0.43
N VAL A 65 -4.09 9.53 -0.36
CA VAL A 65 -5.14 10.38 -0.88
C VAL A 65 -5.47 9.91 -2.30
N ILE A 66 -6.67 9.40 -2.49
CA ILE A 66 -7.18 9.06 -3.82
C ILE A 66 -7.47 10.36 -4.55
N LEU A 67 -6.75 10.58 -5.64
CA LEU A 67 -6.90 11.76 -6.50
C LEU A 67 -8.07 11.60 -7.47
N LYS A 68 -8.22 10.38 -7.99
CA LYS A 68 -9.20 10.05 -9.01
C LYS A 68 -9.52 8.55 -8.95
N THR A 69 -10.79 8.21 -9.11
CA THR A 69 -11.28 6.84 -9.37
C THR A 69 -11.77 6.76 -10.80
N THR A 70 -11.47 5.66 -11.50
CA THR A 70 -11.77 5.48 -12.92
C THR A 70 -12.26 4.06 -13.20
N GLN A 71 -12.57 3.79 -14.47
CA GLN A 71 -12.66 2.42 -14.97
C GLN A 71 -11.29 1.71 -14.79
N PRO A 72 -11.26 0.39 -14.69
CA PRO A 72 -10.02 -0.36 -14.65
C PRO A 72 -9.13 0.03 -15.83
N CYS A 73 -7.82 0.08 -15.59
CA CYS A 73 -6.81 0.37 -16.62
C CYS A 73 -6.87 1.75 -17.31
N ALA A 74 -7.78 2.62 -16.89
CA ALA A 74 -7.94 3.93 -17.55
C ALA A 74 -6.89 4.98 -17.13
N VAL A 75 -6.14 4.74 -16.03
CA VAL A 75 -5.04 5.62 -15.62
C VAL A 75 -3.83 5.36 -16.50
N THR A 76 -3.42 6.37 -17.26
CA THR A 76 -2.23 6.29 -18.10
C THR A 76 -0.97 6.68 -17.32
N GLU A 77 0.19 6.20 -17.76
CA GLU A 77 1.48 6.60 -17.18
C GLU A 77 1.72 8.11 -17.34
N LYS A 78 1.31 8.69 -18.46
CA LYS A 78 1.37 10.14 -18.68
C LYS A 78 0.58 10.92 -17.61
N GLU A 79 -0.62 10.47 -17.31
CA GLU A 79 -1.46 11.09 -16.27
C GLU A 79 -0.84 10.94 -14.89
N ARG A 80 -0.29 9.77 -14.57
CA ARG A 80 0.43 9.54 -13.31
C ARG A 80 1.63 10.48 -13.19
N LEU A 81 2.44 10.64 -14.23
CA LEU A 81 3.60 11.54 -14.22
C LEU A 81 3.20 13.01 -14.10
N GLN A 82 2.08 13.42 -14.71
CA GLN A 82 1.54 14.77 -14.53
C GLN A 82 1.12 15.02 -13.06
N ALA A 83 0.48 14.04 -12.43
CA ALA A 83 0.16 14.13 -11.02
C ALA A 83 1.42 14.08 -10.13
N GLN A 84 2.42 13.24 -10.48
CA GLN A 84 3.68 13.17 -9.76
C GLN A 84 4.44 14.51 -9.74
N ALA A 85 4.35 15.28 -10.81
CA ALA A 85 4.97 16.61 -10.86
C ALA A 85 4.38 17.60 -9.87
N LEU A 86 3.13 17.41 -9.44
CA LEU A 86 2.47 18.23 -8.40
C LEU A 86 2.91 17.82 -6.99
N PHE A 87 3.34 16.58 -6.81
CA PHE A 87 3.72 16.02 -5.50
C PHE A 87 5.14 15.44 -5.56
N PRO A 88 6.17 16.27 -5.74
CA PRO A 88 7.54 15.79 -6.01
C PRO A 88 8.18 15.05 -4.83
N ARG A 89 7.62 15.19 -3.63
CA ARG A 89 8.12 14.54 -2.40
C ARG A 89 7.28 13.36 -1.92
N SER A 90 6.33 12.91 -2.73
CA SER A 90 5.48 11.77 -2.36
C SER A 90 5.13 10.97 -3.59
N LYS A 91 5.24 9.66 -3.47
CA LYS A 91 4.96 8.75 -4.56
C LYS A 91 3.51 8.87 -5.02
N VAL A 92 3.31 9.13 -6.31
CA VAL A 92 2.03 8.97 -6.97
C VAL A 92 2.00 7.59 -7.61
N PHE A 93 0.97 6.82 -7.28
CA PHE A 93 0.82 5.43 -7.69
C PHE A 93 -0.59 5.15 -8.21
N SER A 94 -0.74 4.06 -8.91
CA SER A 94 -2.03 3.63 -9.47
C SER A 94 -2.15 2.11 -9.41
N MET A 95 -3.37 1.62 -9.39
CA MET A 95 -3.65 0.20 -9.54
C MET A 95 -3.85 -0.13 -11.01
N ARG A 96 -3.08 -1.10 -11.53
CA ARG A 96 -3.16 -1.60 -12.90
C ARG A 96 -3.25 -3.13 -12.95
N PHE A 97 -3.76 -3.73 -11.90
CA PHE A 97 -3.89 -5.18 -11.80
C PHE A 97 -4.65 -5.74 -13.01
N GLN A 98 -4.04 -6.70 -13.69
CA GLN A 98 -4.58 -7.35 -14.91
C GLN A 98 -4.87 -6.39 -16.08
N CYS A 99 -4.19 -5.25 -16.16
CA CYS A 99 -4.40 -4.30 -17.26
C CYS A 99 -3.63 -4.64 -18.54
N ASP A 100 -2.59 -5.42 -18.44
CA ASP A 100 -1.79 -5.87 -19.57
C ASP A 100 -1.56 -7.38 -19.46
N GLU A 101 -2.12 -8.14 -20.38
CA GLU A 101 -1.98 -9.60 -20.41
C GLU A 101 -0.52 -10.09 -20.58
N LYS A 102 0.36 -9.20 -21.07
CA LYS A 102 1.78 -9.51 -21.28
C LYS A 102 2.64 -9.12 -20.07
N ILE A 103 2.08 -8.40 -19.11
CA ILE A 103 2.80 -7.87 -17.97
C ILE A 103 2.11 -8.42 -16.71
N GLU A 104 2.79 -9.28 -15.99
CA GLU A 104 2.32 -9.72 -14.69
C GLU A 104 2.32 -8.52 -13.73
N GLU A 105 1.14 -8.06 -13.37
CA GLU A 105 0.92 -7.04 -12.36
C GLU A 105 0.36 -7.72 -11.13
N ASN A 106 1.21 -7.85 -10.12
CA ASN A 106 0.94 -8.68 -8.95
C ASN A 106 0.54 -7.86 -7.71
N ILE A 107 0.42 -6.52 -7.86
CA ILE A 107 0.11 -5.64 -6.73
C ILE A 107 -1.32 -5.13 -6.81
N THR A 108 -2.05 -5.42 -5.75
CA THR A 108 -3.37 -4.85 -5.45
C THR A 108 -3.31 -4.04 -4.16
N TYR A 109 -4.41 -3.38 -3.81
CA TYR A 109 -4.50 -2.58 -2.60
C TYR A 109 -5.79 -2.89 -1.84
N THR A 110 -5.71 -2.94 -0.52
CA THR A 110 -6.88 -3.13 0.34
C THR A 110 -7.74 -1.86 0.40
N ASN A 111 -9.01 -2.00 0.81
CA ASN A 111 -9.97 -0.90 0.93
C ASN A 111 -10.24 -0.13 -0.37
N VAL A 112 -10.01 -0.78 -1.50
CA VAL A 112 -10.42 -0.33 -2.82
C VAL A 112 -11.06 -1.51 -3.54
N ASP A 113 -12.07 -1.24 -4.36
CA ASP A 113 -12.67 -2.30 -5.17
C ASP A 113 -11.82 -2.50 -6.42
N VAL A 114 -11.39 -3.73 -6.66
CA VAL A 114 -10.57 -4.12 -7.84
C VAL A 114 -11.28 -3.85 -9.18
N LYS A 115 -12.61 -3.66 -9.16
CA LYS A 115 -13.40 -3.25 -10.33
C LYS A 115 -13.13 -1.82 -10.78
N PHE A 116 -12.38 -1.04 -10.01
CA PHE A 116 -12.06 0.35 -10.33
C PHE A 116 -10.55 0.54 -10.36
N GLY A 117 -10.11 1.30 -11.35
CA GLY A 117 -8.78 1.90 -11.34
C GLY A 117 -8.77 3.14 -10.46
N PHE A 118 -7.60 3.50 -9.94
CA PHE A 118 -7.41 4.75 -9.22
C PHE A 118 -6.04 5.35 -9.46
N LEU A 119 -5.96 6.66 -9.23
CA LEU A 119 -4.71 7.41 -9.09
C LEU A 119 -4.65 7.96 -7.66
N ALA A 120 -3.56 7.74 -6.97
CA ALA A 120 -3.39 8.14 -5.58
C ALA A 120 -2.00 8.68 -5.29
N VAL A 121 -1.88 9.48 -4.24
CA VAL A 121 -0.59 9.90 -3.67
C VAL A 121 -0.44 9.32 -2.27
N HIS A 122 0.75 8.79 -1.97
CA HIS A 122 1.09 8.29 -0.64
C HIS A 122 1.04 9.45 0.37
N ALA A 123 0.39 9.21 1.51
CA ALA A 123 0.05 10.26 2.46
C ALA A 123 0.57 9.97 3.89
N GLY A 124 1.53 9.03 4.02
CA GLY A 124 2.14 8.69 5.30
C GLY A 124 1.49 7.53 6.02
N THR A 125 1.87 7.33 7.27
CA THR A 125 1.40 6.22 8.12
C THR A 125 0.42 6.68 9.20
N THR A 126 0.27 7.99 9.39
CA THR A 126 -0.63 8.58 10.37
C THR A 126 -1.78 9.34 9.71
N GLN A 127 -2.88 9.45 10.42
CA GLN A 127 -4.04 10.20 9.95
C GLN A 127 -3.75 11.72 9.83
N GLU A 128 -2.85 12.24 10.65
CA GLU A 128 -2.44 13.64 10.60
C GLU A 128 -1.69 13.95 9.29
N GLU A 129 -0.71 13.12 8.92
CA GLU A 129 0.00 13.22 7.64
C GLU A 129 -0.99 13.14 6.47
N ALA A 130 -1.97 12.24 6.54
CA ALA A 130 -2.98 12.08 5.51
C ALA A 130 -3.86 13.34 5.36
N ARG A 131 -4.27 13.97 6.47
CA ARG A 131 -5.04 15.23 6.43
C ARG A 131 -4.21 16.37 5.85
N LYS A 132 -2.93 16.48 6.21
CA LYS A 132 -2.02 17.47 5.64
C LYS A 132 -1.88 17.25 4.13
N ARG A 133 -1.70 16.01 3.69
CA ARG A 133 -1.61 15.68 2.27
C ARG A 133 -2.91 15.99 1.52
N LEU A 134 -4.07 15.69 2.11
CA LEU A 134 -5.36 16.05 1.52
C LEU A 134 -5.51 17.57 1.36
N ALA A 135 -5.08 18.35 2.33
CA ALA A 135 -5.09 19.82 2.23
C ALA A 135 -4.18 20.32 1.08
N GLU A 136 -2.98 19.74 0.92
CA GLU A 136 -2.08 20.05 -0.21
C GLU A 136 -2.72 19.68 -1.56
N VAL A 137 -3.37 18.52 -1.65
CA VAL A 137 -4.10 18.09 -2.85
C VAL A 137 -5.23 19.06 -3.18
N SER A 138 -6.04 19.42 -2.18
CA SER A 138 -7.17 20.35 -2.33
C SER A 138 -6.72 21.74 -2.78
N ALA A 139 -5.58 22.21 -2.28
CA ALA A 139 -5.01 23.50 -2.67
C ALA A 139 -4.62 23.58 -4.16
N THR A 140 -4.41 22.43 -4.83
CA THR A 140 -4.16 22.42 -6.28
C THR A 140 -5.38 22.75 -7.11
N GLY A 141 -6.60 22.61 -6.56
CA GLY A 141 -7.87 22.75 -7.27
C GLY A 141 -8.13 21.72 -8.38
N ARG A 142 -7.24 20.73 -8.54
CA ARG A 142 -7.29 19.78 -9.68
C ARG A 142 -8.05 18.49 -9.39
N PHE A 143 -8.28 18.17 -8.13
CA PHE A 143 -8.84 16.89 -7.69
C PHE A 143 -10.03 17.11 -6.73
N PRO A 144 -11.18 17.61 -7.22
CA PRO A 144 -12.30 18.01 -6.35
C PRO A 144 -12.93 16.84 -5.58
N GLY A 145 -12.72 15.59 -6.03
CA GLY A 145 -13.23 14.39 -5.37
C GLY A 145 -12.19 13.66 -4.50
N ALA A 146 -11.04 14.29 -4.22
CA ALA A 146 -9.97 13.65 -3.47
C ALA A 146 -10.42 13.27 -2.05
N ASN A 147 -10.02 12.06 -1.61
CA ASN A 147 -10.38 11.54 -0.29
C ASN A 147 -9.29 10.66 0.28
N ILE A 148 -9.26 10.56 1.62
CA ILE A 148 -8.29 9.73 2.34
C ILE A 148 -8.79 8.28 2.37
N ARG A 149 -7.85 7.34 2.13
CA ARG A 149 -8.04 5.91 2.35
C ARG A 149 -6.89 5.36 3.19
N LYS A 150 -7.23 4.53 4.20
CA LYS A 150 -6.25 3.68 4.87
C LYS A 150 -6.22 2.35 4.13
N MET A 151 -5.04 1.93 3.68
CA MET A 151 -4.87 0.75 2.84
C MET A 151 -3.55 0.03 3.12
N GLN A 152 -3.40 -1.13 2.52
CA GLN A 152 -2.16 -1.89 2.46
C GLN A 152 -1.93 -2.28 1.00
N ALA A 153 -0.68 -2.33 0.56
CA ALA A 153 -0.33 -2.97 -0.69
C ALA A 153 -0.30 -4.50 -0.46
N LYS A 154 -0.83 -5.23 -1.42
CA LYS A 154 -0.93 -6.69 -1.41
C LYS A 154 -0.24 -7.22 -2.65
N LEU A 155 0.89 -7.91 -2.46
CA LEU A 155 1.58 -8.63 -3.52
C LEU A 155 1.03 -10.05 -3.59
N VAL A 156 0.61 -10.44 -4.77
CA VAL A 156 0.10 -11.79 -5.07
C VAL A 156 1.09 -12.47 -5.99
N TYR A 157 1.63 -13.60 -5.57
CA TYR A 157 2.43 -14.45 -6.46
C TYR A 157 1.51 -15.48 -7.16
N PRO A 158 1.71 -15.68 -8.46
CA PRO A 158 0.95 -16.69 -9.21
C PRO A 158 1.22 -18.13 -8.74
#